data_0dc0d5ceb89aadaf6416f2c8133e7723
#
_entry.id   0dc0d5ceb89aadaf6416f2c8133e7723
#
_cell.length_a   1.000
_cell.length_b   1.000
_cell.length_c   1.000
_cell.angle_alpha   90.00
_cell.angle_beta   90.00
_cell.angle_gamma   90.00
#
_symmetry.space_group_name_H-M   'P 1'
#
loop_
_entity.id
_entity.type
_entity.pdbx_description
1 polymer ?
#
loop_
_entity_poly.entity_id
_entity_poly.type
_entity_poly.pdbx_seq_one_letter_code
_entity_poly.pdbx_strand_id
1 'polypeptide(L)'
;MKRKIHVIPHSHWDREWYFTTSRSKVYLMKDLGDVLNTLENDPEFKYFMVDAQGSLLDDYIKWRPQDKERISKLVNDGRLVIGPWYTQTDQLVISGESIVRNMYYGMKRCESFGKYMNVVMYRILLDNQEICHRFTDNLESKILCSGVV
;
A
#
# COMPACT_ATOMS: atom_id res chain seq x y z
N MET A 1 31.79 5.57 -11.52
CA MET A 1 30.86 4.63 -10.88
C MET A 1 29.54 4.63 -11.65
N LYS A 2 29.03 3.44 -12.05
CA LYS A 2 27.68 3.33 -12.63
C LYS A 2 26.66 3.39 -11.50
N ARG A 3 25.74 4.35 -11.54
CA ARG A 3 24.63 4.43 -10.58
C ARG A 3 23.52 3.50 -11.03
N LYS A 4 22.93 2.75 -10.10
CA LYS A 4 21.75 1.91 -10.34
C LYS A 4 20.52 2.66 -9.82
N ILE A 5 19.52 2.85 -10.66
CA ILE A 5 18.25 3.49 -10.32
C ILE A 5 17.18 2.39 -10.29
N HIS A 6 16.41 2.32 -9.21
CA HIS A 6 15.24 1.46 -9.09
C HIS A 6 13.99 2.33 -9.19
N VAL A 7 13.10 2.00 -10.12
CA VAL A 7 11.81 2.66 -10.29
C VAL A 7 10.74 1.73 -9.75
N ILE A 8 9.93 2.22 -8.80
CA ILE A 8 8.85 1.48 -8.16
C ILE A 8 7.54 2.18 -8.52
N PRO A 9 6.73 1.63 -9.45
CA PRO A 9 5.43 2.18 -9.73
C PRO A 9 4.49 1.95 -8.55
N HIS A 10 3.88 3.02 -8.06
CA HIS A 10 2.95 2.96 -6.93
C HIS A 10 1.86 4.03 -7.05
N SER A 11 0.78 3.86 -6.29
CA SER A 11 -0.21 4.91 -6.05
C SER A 11 0.11 5.69 -4.78
N HIS A 12 -0.50 6.85 -4.63
CA HIS A 12 -0.74 7.51 -3.37
C HIS A 12 -2.22 7.86 -3.33
N TRP A 13 -2.93 7.32 -2.34
CA TRP A 13 -4.38 7.39 -2.31
C TRP A 13 -4.89 8.09 -1.05
N ASP A 14 -5.37 9.32 -1.22
CA ASP A 14 -6.11 10.04 -0.20
C ASP A 14 -7.60 9.77 -0.39
N ARG A 15 -8.26 9.16 0.60
CA ARG A 15 -9.67 8.80 0.53
C ARG A 15 -10.58 10.03 0.46
N GLU A 16 -10.22 11.06 1.21
CA GLU A 16 -10.90 12.35 1.28
C GLU A 16 -9.87 13.48 1.26
N TRP A 17 -9.70 14.11 0.11
CA TRP A 17 -8.82 15.25 -0.07
C TRP A 17 -9.48 16.27 -1.00
N TYR A 18 -9.37 16.06 -2.33
CA TYR A 18 -10.03 16.89 -3.33
C TYR A 18 -11.48 16.45 -3.61
N PHE A 19 -11.82 15.22 -3.26
CA PHE A 19 -13.12 14.60 -3.57
C PHE A 19 -13.77 14.05 -2.32
N THR A 20 -15.11 13.93 -2.36
CA THR A 20 -15.84 13.17 -1.35
C THR A 20 -15.44 11.68 -1.40
N THR A 21 -15.61 10.96 -0.29
CA THR A 21 -15.38 9.51 -0.21
C THR A 21 -16.07 8.74 -1.33
N SER A 22 -17.32 9.09 -1.65
CA SER A 22 -18.08 8.41 -2.71
C SER A 22 -17.44 8.59 -4.08
N ARG A 23 -16.99 9.80 -4.41
CA ARG A 23 -16.31 10.08 -5.67
C ARG A 23 -14.94 9.39 -5.74
N SER A 24 -14.17 9.43 -4.65
CA SER A 24 -12.88 8.72 -4.56
C SER A 24 -13.04 7.22 -4.79
N LYS A 25 -14.10 6.61 -4.26
CA LYS A 25 -14.38 5.19 -4.50
C LYS A 25 -14.66 4.87 -5.97
N VAL A 26 -15.34 5.74 -6.69
CA VAL A 26 -15.56 5.55 -8.13
C VAL A 26 -14.24 5.57 -8.89
N TYR A 27 -13.34 6.51 -8.57
CA TYR A 27 -12.00 6.52 -9.16
C TYR A 27 -11.20 5.29 -8.78
N LEU A 28 -11.24 4.86 -7.51
CA LEU A 28 -10.57 3.65 -7.07
C LEU A 28 -11.00 2.41 -7.88
N MET A 29 -12.32 2.28 -8.15
CA MET A 29 -12.84 1.15 -8.94
C MET A 29 -12.26 1.15 -10.36
N LYS A 30 -12.12 2.33 -10.95
CA LYS A 30 -11.53 2.47 -12.28
C LYS A 30 -10.02 2.23 -12.23
N ASP A 31 -9.31 2.99 -11.42
CA ASP A 31 -7.84 3.04 -11.44
C ASP A 31 -7.22 1.71 -11.00
N LEU A 32 -7.72 1.10 -9.92
CA LEU A 32 -7.25 -0.22 -9.51
C LEU A 32 -7.65 -1.30 -10.52
N GLY A 33 -8.83 -1.20 -11.12
CA GLY A 33 -9.25 -2.10 -12.21
C GLY A 33 -8.30 -2.02 -13.41
N ASP A 34 -7.90 -0.82 -13.81
CA ASP A 34 -6.94 -0.60 -14.91
C ASP A 34 -5.54 -1.16 -14.55
N VAL A 35 -5.09 -0.96 -13.31
CA VAL A 35 -3.83 -1.54 -12.82
C VAL A 35 -3.87 -3.07 -12.88
N LEU A 36 -4.95 -3.69 -12.40
CA LEU A 36 -5.10 -5.15 -12.44
C LEU A 36 -5.07 -5.67 -13.88
N ASN A 37 -5.79 -4.99 -14.80
CA ASN A 37 -5.79 -5.34 -16.22
C ASN A 37 -4.40 -5.21 -16.84
N THR A 38 -3.68 -4.14 -16.52
CA THR A 38 -2.33 -3.93 -17.03
C THR A 38 -1.36 -5.00 -16.50
N LEU A 39 -1.43 -5.31 -15.20
CA LEU A 39 -0.62 -6.37 -14.60
C LEU A 39 -0.86 -7.74 -15.25
N GLU A 40 -2.08 -8.04 -15.69
CA GLU A 40 -2.39 -9.32 -16.30
C GLU A 40 -2.01 -9.40 -17.78
N ASN A 41 -2.12 -8.31 -18.52
CA ASN A 41 -1.99 -8.30 -19.98
C ASN A 41 -0.66 -7.76 -20.48
N ASP A 42 0.08 -7.01 -19.66
CA ASP A 42 1.38 -6.46 -20.03
C ASP A 42 2.51 -7.12 -19.22
N PRO A 43 3.32 -7.99 -19.84
CA PRO A 43 4.45 -8.64 -19.16
C PRO A 43 5.60 -7.68 -18.84
N GLU A 44 5.71 -6.54 -19.52
CA GLU A 44 6.72 -5.51 -19.23
C GLU A 44 6.37 -4.71 -17.96
N PHE A 45 5.08 -4.57 -17.64
CA PHE A 45 4.61 -3.97 -16.39
C PHE A 45 4.68 -4.98 -15.24
N LYS A 46 5.87 -5.16 -14.68
CA LYS A 46 6.21 -6.31 -13.82
C LYS A 46 5.51 -6.31 -12.46
N TYR A 47 5.36 -5.15 -11.83
CA TYR A 47 4.77 -5.03 -10.50
C TYR A 47 4.18 -3.63 -10.29
N PHE A 48 3.26 -3.54 -9.35
CA PHE A 48 2.67 -2.30 -8.88
C PHE A 48 2.45 -2.35 -7.37
N MET A 49 2.68 -1.26 -6.66
CA MET A 49 2.45 -1.16 -5.22
C MET A 49 1.21 -0.30 -4.93
N VAL A 50 0.25 -0.91 -4.25
CA VAL A 50 -1.00 -0.22 -3.86
C VAL A 50 -0.75 0.56 -2.57
N ASP A 51 -0.17 1.73 -2.67
CA ASP A 51 0.01 2.75 -1.62
C ASP A 51 0.32 2.19 -0.20
N ALA A 52 0.84 0.96 -0.12
CA ALA A 52 1.08 0.23 1.13
C ALA A 52 -0.16 0.13 2.06
N GLN A 53 -1.38 0.39 1.59
CA GLN A 53 -2.62 0.43 2.37
C GLN A 53 -3.53 -0.77 2.07
N GLY A 54 -3.89 -1.55 3.10
CA GLY A 54 -4.85 -2.65 2.97
C GLY A 54 -6.30 -2.19 2.84
N SER A 55 -6.65 -1.02 3.38
CA SER A 55 -8.01 -0.48 3.38
C SER A 55 -8.58 -0.20 1.99
N LEU A 56 -7.71 0.09 1.01
CA LEU A 56 -8.13 0.27 -0.39
C LEU A 56 -8.74 -1.00 -0.98
N LEU A 57 -8.19 -2.16 -0.60
CA LEU A 57 -8.70 -3.45 -1.03
C LEU A 57 -10.07 -3.75 -0.42
N ASP A 58 -10.34 -3.30 0.81
CA ASP A 58 -11.67 -3.41 1.42
C ASP A 58 -12.72 -2.63 0.65
N ASP A 59 -12.40 -1.37 0.32
CA ASP A 59 -13.28 -0.55 -0.49
C ASP A 59 -13.49 -1.15 -1.88
N TYR A 60 -12.44 -1.63 -2.52
CA TYR A 60 -12.51 -2.22 -3.86
C TYR A 60 -13.34 -3.52 -3.88
N ILE A 61 -13.02 -4.48 -3.01
CA ILE A 61 -13.70 -5.79 -2.98
C ILE A 61 -15.17 -5.68 -2.56
N LYS A 62 -15.53 -4.67 -1.79
CA LYS A 62 -16.94 -4.41 -1.45
C LYS A 62 -17.79 -4.22 -2.71
N TRP A 63 -17.24 -3.62 -3.77
CA TRP A 63 -17.95 -3.33 -5.02
C TRP A 63 -17.57 -4.28 -6.17
N ARG A 64 -16.43 -4.93 -6.07
CA ARG A 64 -15.89 -5.88 -7.05
C ARG A 64 -15.48 -7.19 -6.38
N PRO A 65 -16.40 -7.92 -5.72
CA PRO A 65 -16.07 -9.14 -5.00
C PRO A 65 -15.52 -10.25 -5.90
N GLN A 66 -15.87 -10.25 -7.18
CA GLN A 66 -15.36 -11.19 -8.19
C GLN A 66 -13.85 -11.05 -8.43
N ASP A 67 -13.25 -9.89 -8.15
CA ASP A 67 -11.82 -9.65 -8.37
C ASP A 67 -10.92 -10.16 -7.22
N LYS A 68 -11.50 -10.71 -6.16
CA LYS A 68 -10.75 -11.17 -4.98
C LYS A 68 -9.71 -12.23 -5.33
N GLU A 69 -10.09 -13.25 -6.09
CA GLU A 69 -9.18 -14.33 -6.50
C GLU A 69 -8.08 -13.82 -7.44
N ARG A 70 -8.43 -12.92 -8.35
CA ARG A 70 -7.53 -12.25 -9.25
C ARG A 70 -6.47 -11.43 -8.50
N ILE A 71 -6.90 -10.64 -7.52
CA ILE A 71 -6.01 -9.89 -6.63
C ILE A 71 -5.09 -10.84 -5.86
N SER A 72 -5.65 -11.88 -5.25
CA SER A 72 -4.88 -12.87 -4.49
C SER A 72 -3.81 -13.55 -5.35
N LYS A 73 -4.13 -13.89 -6.60
CA LYS A 73 -3.15 -14.44 -7.54
C LYS A 73 -1.99 -13.45 -7.79
N LEU A 74 -2.30 -12.21 -8.15
CA LEU A 74 -1.29 -11.18 -8.42
C LEU A 74 -0.43 -10.87 -7.19
N VAL A 75 -1.01 -10.91 -5.99
CA VAL A 75 -0.29 -10.75 -4.72
C VAL A 75 0.68 -11.91 -4.50
N ASN A 76 0.23 -13.16 -4.66
CA ASN A 76 1.07 -14.34 -4.49
C ASN A 76 2.19 -14.42 -5.53
N ASP A 77 1.92 -14.01 -6.77
CA ASP A 77 2.91 -13.91 -7.85
C ASP A 77 3.92 -12.76 -7.61
N GLY A 78 3.66 -11.87 -6.63
CA GLY A 78 4.50 -10.72 -6.32
C GLY A 78 4.36 -9.57 -7.32
N ARG A 79 3.35 -9.61 -8.17
CA ARG A 79 3.07 -8.57 -9.16
C ARG A 79 2.24 -7.41 -8.58
N LEU A 80 1.36 -7.69 -7.61
CA LEU A 80 0.66 -6.68 -6.84
C LEU A 80 1.20 -6.68 -5.42
N VAL A 81 1.79 -5.55 -5.00
CA VAL A 81 2.38 -5.37 -3.68
C VAL A 81 1.40 -4.60 -2.79
N ILE A 82 1.07 -5.16 -1.63
CA ILE A 82 0.06 -4.61 -0.71
C ILE A 82 0.58 -4.55 0.72
N GLY A 83 0.01 -3.68 1.56
CA GLY A 83 0.35 -3.54 2.98
C GLY A 83 1.76 -2.98 3.23
N PRO A 84 2.23 -3.01 4.47
CA PRO A 84 1.64 -3.63 5.68
C PRO A 84 0.61 -2.76 6.41
N TRP A 85 0.47 -1.49 6.07
CA TRP A 85 -0.48 -0.60 6.71
C TRP A 85 -1.95 -0.99 6.43
N TYR A 86 -2.84 -0.75 7.38
CA TYR A 86 -4.26 -0.69 7.08
C TYR A 86 -4.61 0.62 6.38
N THR A 87 -4.19 1.75 6.98
CA THR A 87 -4.17 3.07 6.33
C THR A 87 -2.82 3.72 6.60
N GLN A 88 -2.29 4.49 5.66
CA GLN A 88 -1.13 5.33 5.95
C GLN A 88 -1.50 6.39 7.00
N THR A 89 -0.59 6.64 7.92
CA THR A 89 -0.81 7.52 9.06
C THR A 89 0.13 8.71 9.03
N ASP A 90 -0.35 9.85 9.50
CA ASP A 90 0.52 10.92 9.96
C ASP A 90 1.01 10.57 11.37
N GLN A 91 2.25 10.12 11.47
CA GLN A 91 2.82 9.62 12.72
C GLN A 91 3.04 10.69 13.77
N LEU A 92 3.08 11.98 13.36
CA LEU A 92 3.23 13.09 14.29
C LEU A 92 1.95 13.40 15.07
N VAL A 93 0.80 12.91 14.57
CA VAL A 93 -0.52 13.26 15.10
C VAL A 93 -1.14 12.14 15.92
N ILE A 94 -0.73 10.89 15.67
CA ILE A 94 -1.35 9.71 16.29
C ILE A 94 -0.44 9.09 17.36
N SER A 95 -1.07 8.34 18.30
CA SER A 95 -0.34 7.64 19.35
C SER A 95 0.44 6.42 18.79
N GLY A 96 1.51 6.02 19.49
CA GLY A 96 2.25 4.80 19.17
C GLY A 96 1.37 3.55 19.15
N GLU A 97 0.42 3.44 20.05
CA GLU A 97 -0.56 2.34 20.10
C GLU A 97 -1.43 2.31 18.82
N SER A 98 -1.83 3.48 18.31
CA SER A 98 -2.58 3.57 17.05
C SER A 98 -1.74 3.09 15.86
N ILE A 99 -0.44 3.40 15.85
CA ILE A 99 0.50 2.92 14.83
C ILE A 99 0.56 1.39 14.84
N VAL A 100 0.78 0.79 16.02
CA VAL A 100 0.88 -0.68 16.18
C VAL A 100 -0.40 -1.36 15.71
N ARG A 101 -1.56 -0.88 16.16
CA ARG A 101 -2.86 -1.46 15.78
C ARG A 101 -3.13 -1.33 14.30
N ASN A 102 -2.84 -0.19 13.73
CA ASN A 102 -3.02 0.05 12.29
C ASN A 102 -2.18 -0.91 11.45
N MET A 103 -0.90 -1.12 11.81
CA MET A 103 -0.07 -2.11 11.15
C MET A 103 -0.60 -3.53 11.33
N TYR A 104 -0.97 -3.91 12.55
CA TYR A 104 -1.50 -5.23 12.83
C TYR A 104 -2.76 -5.54 12.01
N TYR A 105 -3.70 -4.59 11.93
CA TYR A 105 -4.89 -4.74 11.10
C TYR A 105 -4.54 -4.81 9.61
N GLY A 106 -3.61 -3.98 9.15
CA GLY A 106 -3.15 -3.99 7.77
C GLY A 106 -2.54 -5.32 7.37
N MET A 107 -1.61 -5.84 8.17
CA MET A 107 -0.99 -7.15 7.94
C MET A 107 -2.04 -8.26 7.88
N LYS A 108 -2.91 -8.36 8.90
CA LYS A 108 -4.00 -9.36 8.92
C LYS A 108 -4.93 -9.23 7.73
N ARG A 109 -5.23 -8.01 7.31
CA ARG A 109 -6.09 -7.81 6.15
C ARG A 109 -5.42 -8.26 4.87
N CYS A 110 -4.15 -7.91 4.68
CA CYS A 110 -3.39 -8.30 3.49
C CYS A 110 -3.13 -9.81 3.43
N GLU A 111 -2.94 -10.49 4.56
CA GLU A 111 -2.85 -11.96 4.63
C GLU A 111 -4.06 -12.67 4.03
N SER A 112 -5.25 -12.07 4.09
CA SER A 112 -6.46 -12.63 3.47
C SER A 112 -6.44 -12.63 1.94
N PHE A 113 -5.45 -11.98 1.33
CA PHE A 113 -5.17 -12.00 -0.11
C PHE A 113 -3.92 -12.83 -0.45
N GLY A 114 -3.17 -13.31 0.56
CA GLY A 114 -2.01 -14.18 0.41
C GLY A 114 -0.83 -13.74 1.25
N LYS A 115 -0.26 -12.58 0.98
CA LYS A 115 0.89 -12.02 1.71
C LYS A 115 0.84 -10.49 1.72
N TYR A 116 1.63 -9.90 2.58
CA TYR A 116 1.88 -8.46 2.59
C TYR A 116 3.35 -8.15 2.35
N MET A 117 3.63 -6.91 1.98
CA MET A 117 4.98 -6.41 1.84
C MET A 117 5.65 -6.32 3.23
N ASN A 118 6.82 -6.94 3.38
CA ASN A 118 7.61 -6.85 4.61
C ASN A 118 8.56 -5.63 4.59
N VAL A 119 8.05 -4.51 4.08
CA VAL A 119 8.74 -3.22 4.03
C VAL A 119 7.72 -2.15 4.36
N VAL A 120 8.06 -1.28 5.30
CA VAL A 120 7.19 -0.19 5.69
C VAL A 120 7.49 1.02 4.82
N MET A 121 6.48 1.50 4.08
CA MET A 121 6.57 2.73 3.34
C MET A 121 6.07 3.88 4.23
N TYR A 122 6.90 4.93 4.35
CA TYR A 122 6.54 6.15 5.03
C TYR A 122 6.48 7.30 4.04
N ARG A 123 5.45 8.13 4.18
CA ARG A 123 5.48 9.48 3.63
C ARG A 123 6.26 10.35 4.62
N ILE A 124 7.43 10.82 4.21
CA ILE A 124 8.19 11.79 5.01
C ILE A 124 7.47 13.14 4.92
N LEU A 125 6.66 13.44 5.90
CA LEU A 125 6.31 14.80 6.24
C LEU A 125 7.22 15.19 7.41
N LEU A 126 8.38 15.77 7.06
CA LEU A 126 9.29 16.52 7.96
C LEU A 126 9.58 15.91 9.36
N ASP A 127 10.83 15.46 9.54
CA ASP A 127 11.56 15.44 10.82
C ASP A 127 11.29 14.38 11.90
N ASN A 128 10.87 13.13 11.63
CA ASN A 128 10.96 12.10 12.69
C ASN A 128 11.37 10.72 12.17
N GLN A 129 12.59 10.58 11.69
CA GLN A 129 13.17 9.29 11.32
C GLN A 129 13.37 8.33 12.52
N GLU A 130 13.59 8.84 13.74
CA GLU A 130 13.92 8.00 14.91
C GLU A 130 12.77 7.10 15.38
N ILE A 131 11.53 7.56 15.35
CA ILE A 131 10.38 6.77 15.81
C ILE A 131 10.14 5.60 14.85
N CYS A 132 10.31 5.82 13.55
CA CYS A 132 10.11 4.81 12.54
C CYS A 132 11.15 3.71 12.61
N HIS A 133 12.42 4.05 12.82
CA HIS A 133 13.51 3.08 12.97
C HIS A 133 13.30 2.13 14.16
N ARG A 134 12.90 2.65 15.33
CA ARG A 134 12.66 1.83 16.52
C ARG A 134 11.53 0.81 16.34
N PHE A 135 10.53 1.13 15.54
CA PHE A 135 9.40 0.21 15.27
C PHE A 135 9.77 -0.89 14.28
N THR A 136 10.53 -0.55 13.26
CA THR A 136 10.91 -1.50 12.20
C THR A 136 11.99 -2.47 12.63
N ASP A 137 12.91 -2.06 13.49
CA ASP A 137 13.95 -2.93 14.05
C ASP A 137 13.36 -4.10 14.84
N ASN A 138 12.22 -3.91 15.50
CA ASN A 138 11.53 -4.96 16.26
C ASN A 138 10.62 -5.88 15.40
N LEU A 139 10.34 -5.51 14.14
CA LEU A 139 9.43 -6.25 13.26
C LEU A 139 10.12 -6.95 12.09
N GLU A 140 11.47 -6.98 12.05
CA GLU A 140 12.27 -7.49 10.92
C GLU A 140 11.87 -6.83 9.56
N SER A 141 11.28 -5.65 9.60
CA SER A 141 10.78 -4.93 8.44
C SER A 141 11.83 -3.95 7.92
N LYS A 142 11.90 -3.77 6.59
CA LYS A 142 12.74 -2.75 5.94
C LYS A 142 11.94 -1.49 5.72
N ILE A 143 12.60 -0.34 5.82
CA ILE A 143 11.99 0.98 5.59
C ILE A 143 12.22 1.40 4.14
N LEU A 144 11.15 1.82 3.48
CA LEU A 144 11.19 2.49 2.19
C LEU A 144 10.66 3.92 2.36
N CYS A 145 11.49 4.92 2.10
CA CYS A 145 11.09 6.31 2.14
C CYS A 145 10.65 6.76 0.74
N SER A 146 9.42 7.23 0.58
CA SER A 146 8.99 7.94 -0.62
C SER A 146 8.86 9.41 -0.31
N GLY A 147 9.60 10.25 -1.04
CA GLY A 147 9.38 11.70 -1.04
C GLY A 147 8.35 12.06 -2.11
N VAL A 148 7.39 12.91 -1.77
CA VAL A 148 6.56 13.60 -2.76
C VAL A 148 7.25 14.92 -3.05
N VAL A 149 7.66 15.13 -4.31
CA VAL A 149 8.11 16.40 -4.85
C VAL A 149 6.90 17.23 -5.23
#